data_2920c1fd5eeb56629bc7e9e80b028ea0
#
_entry.id   2920c1fd5eeb56629bc7e9e80b028ea0
#
_cell.length_a   1.000
_cell.length_b   1.000
_cell.length_c   1.000
_cell.angle_alpha   90.00
_cell.angle_beta   90.00
_cell.angle_gamma   90.00
#
_symmetry.space_group_name_H-M   'P 1'
#
loop_
_entity.id
_entity.type
_entity.pdbx_description
1 polymer ?
#
loop_
_entity_poly.entity_id
_entity_poly.type
_entity_poly.pdbx_seq_one_letter_code
_entity_poly.pdbx_strand_id
1 'polypeptide(L)'
;MLHMERACPHLGRASLFCVVVILVVSVGFLSTAPAQEETFEISLAGAQTPAPPGVPEVHDTPYDAGGSIIVSWTLSADDGGGKNHVSGYDILRSTRIDGDYQVVSSVTKGVDRYVDTSAQDGTSYYYRIRALAGEFFIDSSPSKAVISSQQWYNVERSNLLVIAAILSFFIIFYITRAKKGKKLFIRRIAGLEAVDEAVGRATEMGKSILYVPGIQDLDDVQTVAGITILGSLAKTIAKYDTKLDVPVSRSMVLAAARETVKQSYLSAGRPDAYSDDIVHSVTAEQFGYVAFRDGTMVRNKPAACFYLGSFFAESLILAETGNSIGAIQVAGTAQPAQLPFFVAACDYTLIGEELFAASAYLSKEPRALGSLKGADAGKVLASLAIGFGVLFETLRVLTGSQAMAKVSDFIIRLFSLRF
;
A
#
# COMPACT_ATOMS: atom_id res chain seq x y z
N MET A 1 11.22 35.30 -37.60
CA MET A 1 11.83 34.93 -38.89
C MET A 1 11.99 33.43 -38.95
N LEU A 2 11.10 32.86 -39.78
CA LEU A 2 11.29 31.74 -40.66
C LEU A 2 11.52 30.33 -40.09
N HIS A 3 10.50 29.53 -40.43
CA HIS A 3 10.46 28.11 -40.78
C HIS A 3 10.48 27.08 -39.66
N MET A 4 9.33 26.49 -39.41
CA MET A 4 9.06 25.12 -39.89
C MET A 4 7.57 24.78 -39.81
N GLU A 5 6.84 25.07 -40.87
CA GLU A 5 5.68 24.28 -41.32
C GLU A 5 6.19 23.02 -42.00
N ARG A 6 5.69 21.89 -41.60
CA ARG A 6 5.42 20.63 -42.34
C ARG A 6 5.24 19.55 -41.28
N ALA A 7 4.08 19.02 -41.11
CA ALA A 7 3.46 17.96 -41.84
C ALA A 7 2.25 17.43 -41.04
N CYS A 8 1.10 17.39 -41.66
CA CYS A 8 0.17 16.25 -41.64
C CYS A 8 -1.04 16.57 -42.50
N PRO A 9 -1.09 16.16 -43.78
CA PRO A 9 -2.24 16.37 -44.66
C PRO A 9 -3.09 15.07 -44.79
N HIS A 10 -3.67 14.53 -43.73
CA HIS A 10 -4.57 13.38 -43.91
C HIS A 10 -5.82 13.32 -42.98
N LEU A 11 -6.19 14.42 -42.30
CA LEU A 11 -7.43 14.44 -41.49
C LEU A 11 -8.54 15.37 -42.04
N GLY A 12 -8.49 15.79 -43.29
CA GLY A 12 -9.40 16.79 -43.87
C GLY A 12 -10.53 16.25 -44.75
N ARG A 13 -10.64 14.93 -45.02
CA ARG A 13 -11.63 14.42 -45.99
C ARG A 13 -12.69 13.46 -45.45
N ALA A 14 -12.52 12.94 -44.26
CA ALA A 14 -13.50 12.01 -43.65
C ALA A 14 -14.61 12.70 -42.86
N SER A 15 -14.37 13.91 -42.34
CA SER A 15 -15.39 14.63 -41.51
C SER A 15 -16.39 15.43 -42.37
N LEU A 16 -16.01 15.77 -43.62
CA LEU A 16 -16.94 16.51 -44.51
C LEU A 16 -17.95 15.60 -45.17
N PHE A 17 -17.66 14.32 -45.34
CA PHE A 17 -18.61 13.34 -45.90
C PHE A 17 -19.68 12.90 -44.94
N CYS A 18 -19.41 12.86 -43.61
CA CYS A 18 -20.43 12.56 -42.62
C CYS A 18 -21.42 13.70 -42.39
N VAL A 19 -20.99 14.96 -42.50
CA VAL A 19 -21.92 16.12 -42.34
C VAL A 19 -22.83 16.28 -43.54
N VAL A 20 -22.39 15.98 -44.74
CA VAL A 20 -23.20 16.07 -45.99
C VAL A 20 -24.25 14.92 -46.05
N VAL A 21 -23.93 13.73 -45.57
CA VAL A 21 -24.87 12.60 -45.56
C VAL A 21 -25.97 12.80 -44.52
N ILE A 22 -25.70 13.46 -43.40
CA ILE A 22 -26.74 13.77 -42.40
C ILE A 22 -27.65 14.90 -42.86
N LEU A 23 -27.19 15.85 -43.68
CA LEU A 23 -27.99 16.96 -44.17
C LEU A 23 -28.88 16.58 -45.39
N VAL A 24 -28.54 15.54 -46.14
CA VAL A 24 -29.36 15.07 -47.31
C VAL A 24 -30.47 14.11 -46.84
N VAL A 25 -30.34 13.44 -45.70
CA VAL A 25 -31.37 12.56 -45.14
C VAL A 25 -32.45 13.35 -44.38
N SER A 26 -32.18 14.61 -43.95
CA SER A 26 -33.15 15.44 -43.20
C SER A 26 -34.07 16.32 -44.07
N VAL A 27 -33.91 16.35 -45.39
CA VAL A 27 -34.75 17.16 -46.30
C VAL A 27 -35.77 16.32 -47.09
N GLY A 28 -35.77 14.99 -46.96
CA GLY A 28 -36.59 14.06 -47.77
C GLY A 28 -37.92 13.60 -47.18
N PHE A 29 -38.36 14.05 -46.01
CA PHE A 29 -39.61 13.65 -45.41
C PHE A 29 -40.43 14.84 -44.90
N LEU A 30 -40.85 15.72 -45.82
CA LEU A 30 -42.03 16.53 -45.59
C LEU A 30 -43.16 15.93 -46.45
N SER A 31 -43.78 14.86 -45.96
CA SER A 31 -45.07 14.38 -46.44
C SER A 31 -46.14 14.81 -45.44
N THR A 32 -47.05 15.60 -45.93
CA THR A 32 -48.24 16.08 -45.26
C THR A 32 -49.07 14.92 -44.71
N ALA A 33 -49.08 14.77 -43.39
CA ALA A 33 -50.14 14.02 -42.69
C ALA A 33 -51.05 15.03 -41.97
N PRO A 34 -52.39 14.79 -41.93
CA PRO A 34 -53.38 15.72 -41.35
C PRO A 34 -53.17 15.81 -39.84
N ALA A 35 -53.28 17.02 -39.31
CA ALA A 35 -53.21 17.30 -37.87
C ALA A 35 -54.35 16.49 -37.18
N GLN A 36 -53.96 15.40 -36.51
CA GLN A 36 -54.75 14.89 -35.40
C GLN A 36 -54.38 15.74 -34.19
N GLU A 37 -55.28 16.53 -33.70
CA GLU A 37 -55.29 17.02 -32.34
C GLU A 37 -55.35 15.80 -31.41
N GLU A 38 -54.18 15.22 -31.08
CA GLU A 38 -54.07 14.42 -29.87
C GLU A 38 -54.20 15.41 -28.70
N THR A 39 -55.39 15.54 -28.21
CA THR A 39 -55.66 15.97 -26.85
C THR A 39 -54.85 15.06 -25.96
N PHE A 40 -53.72 15.57 -25.47
CA PHE A 40 -52.94 14.95 -24.43
C PHE A 40 -53.81 15.01 -23.17
N GLU A 41 -54.79 14.10 -23.08
CA GLU A 41 -55.42 13.79 -21.80
C GLU A 41 -54.31 13.23 -20.94
N ILE A 42 -53.73 14.09 -20.10
CA ILE A 42 -52.96 13.65 -18.94
C ILE A 42 -53.95 12.79 -18.14
N SER A 43 -53.89 11.50 -18.39
CA SER A 43 -54.56 10.51 -17.57
C SER A 43 -54.06 10.68 -16.15
N LEU A 44 -54.79 11.44 -15.34
CA LEU A 44 -54.74 11.47 -13.88
C LEU A 44 -55.20 10.11 -13.29
N ALA A 45 -55.03 9.03 -14.06
CA ALA A 45 -55.30 7.68 -13.60
C ALA A 45 -54.14 7.24 -12.67
N GLY A 46 -54.29 7.52 -11.37
CA GLY A 46 -53.59 6.81 -10.33
C GLY A 46 -52.38 7.48 -9.72
N ALA A 47 -52.40 8.80 -9.57
CA ALA A 47 -51.55 9.45 -8.58
C ALA A 47 -51.92 8.94 -7.17
N GLN A 48 -51.39 7.83 -6.78
CA GLN A 48 -51.59 7.23 -5.46
C GLN A 48 -50.39 7.49 -4.58
N THR A 49 -50.64 7.83 -3.33
CA THR A 49 -49.61 7.89 -2.33
C THR A 49 -48.80 6.58 -2.35
N PRO A 50 -47.48 6.63 -2.32
CA PRO A 50 -46.63 5.42 -2.28
C PRO A 50 -46.87 4.65 -0.98
N ALA A 51 -46.50 3.37 -0.97
CA ALA A 51 -46.47 2.61 0.28
C ALA A 51 -45.42 3.21 1.24
N PRO A 52 -45.68 3.24 2.56
CA PRO A 52 -44.75 3.81 3.49
C PRO A 52 -43.45 3.01 3.52
N PRO A 53 -42.27 3.68 3.61
CA PRO A 53 -41.01 3.00 3.88
C PRO A 53 -40.98 2.44 5.30
N GLY A 54 -40.10 1.50 5.56
CA GLY A 54 -39.90 0.94 6.90
C GLY A 54 -39.45 1.97 7.91
N VAL A 55 -39.64 1.66 9.18
CA VAL A 55 -39.13 2.51 10.29
C VAL A 55 -37.61 2.59 10.20
N PRO A 56 -37.00 3.79 10.17
CA PRO A 56 -35.56 3.88 10.06
C PRO A 56 -34.86 3.34 11.29
N GLU A 57 -33.84 2.51 11.06
CA GLU A 57 -32.86 2.08 12.04
C GLU A 57 -31.72 3.09 12.04
N VAL A 58 -31.41 3.64 13.21
CA VAL A 58 -30.44 4.70 13.36
C VAL A 58 -29.37 4.30 14.35
N HIS A 59 -28.12 4.53 13.99
CA HIS A 59 -26.97 4.24 14.82
C HIS A 59 -25.96 5.38 14.74
N ASP A 60 -25.29 5.66 15.86
CA ASP A 60 -24.10 6.51 15.88
C ASP A 60 -23.05 5.92 14.93
N THR A 61 -22.41 6.75 14.12
CA THR A 61 -21.36 6.26 13.21
C THR A 61 -20.19 5.77 14.06
N PRO A 62 -19.85 4.47 13.97
CA PRO A 62 -18.81 3.92 14.83
C PRO A 62 -17.44 4.47 14.46
N TYR A 63 -16.63 4.80 15.49
CA TYR A 63 -15.21 5.13 15.39
C TYR A 63 -14.89 6.41 14.62
N ASP A 64 -15.77 7.38 14.69
CA ASP A 64 -15.58 8.69 14.07
C ASP A 64 -15.20 9.79 15.11
N ALA A 65 -14.97 10.99 14.59
CA ALA A 65 -14.68 12.16 15.39
C ALA A 65 -15.96 12.78 16.01
N GLY A 66 -17.11 12.12 15.86
CA GLY A 66 -18.43 12.63 16.19
C GLY A 66 -19.08 13.37 15.02
N GLY A 67 -20.30 13.80 15.23
CA GLY A 67 -21.06 14.62 14.26
C GLY A 67 -21.70 13.82 13.15
N SER A 68 -21.71 12.48 13.18
CA SER A 68 -22.35 11.68 12.13
C SER A 68 -23.21 10.54 12.66
N ILE A 69 -24.34 10.30 11.96
CA ILE A 69 -25.35 9.28 12.30
C ILE A 69 -25.68 8.50 11.05
N ILE A 70 -25.66 7.18 11.13
CA ILE A 70 -26.08 6.27 10.08
C ILE A 70 -27.59 6.07 10.19
N VAL A 71 -28.29 6.30 9.11
CA VAL A 71 -29.73 6.07 8.96
C VAL A 71 -29.94 5.01 7.86
N SER A 72 -30.54 3.89 8.22
CA SER A 72 -30.88 2.81 7.27
C SER A 72 -32.39 2.48 7.37
N TRP A 73 -32.99 2.09 6.27
CA TRP A 73 -34.43 1.81 6.21
C TRP A 73 -34.75 0.71 5.20
N THR A 74 -35.90 0.09 5.38
CA THR A 74 -36.46 -0.79 4.36
C THR A 74 -37.14 0.04 3.32
N LEU A 75 -36.82 -0.18 2.03
CA LEU A 75 -37.42 0.51 0.90
C LEU A 75 -38.94 0.35 0.90
N SER A 76 -39.66 1.33 0.33
CA SER A 76 -41.09 1.22 0.06
C SER A 76 -41.39 -0.01 -0.81
N ALA A 77 -42.53 -0.67 -0.59
CA ALA A 77 -42.95 -1.78 -1.43
C ALA A 77 -43.17 -1.37 -2.91
N ASP A 78 -43.34 -0.07 -3.17
CA ASP A 78 -43.50 0.52 -4.49
C ASP A 78 -42.19 1.02 -5.11
N ASP A 79 -41.02 0.69 -4.52
CA ASP A 79 -39.71 0.95 -5.06
C ASP A 79 -39.12 -0.33 -5.68
N GLY A 80 -39.00 -0.38 -7.00
CA GLY A 80 -38.55 -1.55 -7.76
C GLY A 80 -39.50 -2.72 -7.82
N GLY A 81 -40.60 -2.70 -7.03
CA GLY A 81 -41.71 -3.64 -6.98
C GLY A 81 -43.02 -2.92 -6.92
N GLY A 82 -44.15 -3.64 -6.73
CA GLY A 82 -45.44 -3.05 -6.62
C GLY A 82 -45.82 -2.16 -7.82
N LYS A 83 -46.16 -0.90 -7.55
CA LYS A 83 -46.52 0.08 -8.60
C LYS A 83 -45.29 0.77 -9.21
N ASN A 84 -44.12 0.60 -8.63
CA ASN A 84 -42.81 1.14 -9.07
C ASN A 84 -42.87 2.64 -9.43
N HIS A 85 -43.56 3.45 -8.63
CA HIS A 85 -43.70 4.88 -8.88
C HIS A 85 -42.96 5.77 -7.89
N VAL A 86 -42.20 5.19 -6.95
CA VAL A 86 -41.33 5.94 -6.06
C VAL A 86 -40.19 6.57 -6.88
N SER A 87 -39.99 7.89 -6.69
CA SER A 87 -38.93 8.68 -7.36
C SER A 87 -37.70 8.85 -6.50
N GLY A 88 -37.83 8.78 -5.18
CA GLY A 88 -36.73 8.94 -4.22
C GLY A 88 -37.20 9.02 -2.78
N TYR A 89 -36.30 9.31 -1.89
CA TYR A 89 -36.56 9.46 -0.46
C TYR A 89 -35.95 10.73 0.10
N ASP A 90 -36.71 11.44 0.94
CA ASP A 90 -36.23 12.51 1.78
C ASP A 90 -35.91 11.97 3.17
N ILE A 91 -34.75 12.31 3.71
CA ILE A 91 -34.37 12.01 5.07
C ILE A 91 -34.70 13.23 5.93
N LEU A 92 -35.60 13.04 6.88
CA LEU A 92 -36.06 14.09 7.79
C LEU A 92 -35.54 13.86 9.19
N ARG A 93 -35.12 14.94 9.84
CA ARG A 93 -34.56 14.92 11.20
C ARG A 93 -35.29 15.91 12.10
N SER A 94 -35.50 15.51 13.37
CA SER A 94 -35.97 16.37 14.42
C SER A 94 -35.24 16.07 15.75
N THR A 95 -35.21 17.04 16.68
CA THR A 95 -34.70 16.84 18.03
C THR A 95 -35.79 16.33 18.99
N ARG A 96 -37.04 16.26 18.56
CA ARG A 96 -38.16 15.75 19.33
C ARG A 96 -38.97 14.75 18.49
N ILE A 97 -39.48 13.71 19.14
CA ILE A 97 -40.25 12.65 18.45
C ILE A 97 -41.50 13.18 17.78
N ASP A 98 -42.19 14.16 18.38
CA ASP A 98 -43.39 14.82 17.89
C ASP A 98 -43.11 16.27 17.42
N GLY A 99 -41.82 16.57 17.13
CA GLY A 99 -41.41 17.91 16.68
C GLY A 99 -41.53 18.10 15.17
N ASP A 100 -41.14 19.30 14.72
CA ASP A 100 -41.04 19.59 13.30
C ASP A 100 -39.83 18.89 12.69
N TYR A 101 -40.09 18.06 11.70
CA TYR A 101 -39.05 17.32 10.97
C TYR A 101 -38.58 18.15 9.77
N GLN A 102 -37.30 18.41 9.71
CA GLN A 102 -36.64 19.12 8.60
C GLN A 102 -35.94 18.15 7.68
N VAL A 103 -35.98 18.40 6.37
CA VAL A 103 -35.28 17.62 5.37
C VAL A 103 -33.77 17.90 5.52
N VAL A 104 -32.99 16.85 5.80
CA VAL A 104 -31.53 16.91 5.87
C VAL A 104 -30.92 16.60 4.51
N SER A 105 -31.48 15.64 3.80
CA SER A 105 -31.01 15.24 2.47
C SER A 105 -32.09 14.51 1.70
N SER A 106 -31.92 14.45 0.37
CA SER A 106 -32.75 13.68 -0.53
C SER A 106 -31.88 12.68 -1.29
N VAL A 107 -32.35 11.44 -1.43
CA VAL A 107 -31.68 10.37 -2.15
C VAL A 107 -32.57 9.77 -3.22
N THR A 108 -31.97 9.17 -4.23
CA THR A 108 -32.69 8.54 -5.34
C THR A 108 -33.33 7.21 -4.90
N LYS A 109 -34.30 6.73 -5.70
CA LYS A 109 -34.88 5.39 -5.48
C LYS A 109 -33.83 4.30 -5.43
N GLY A 110 -34.08 3.24 -4.67
CA GLY A 110 -33.19 2.10 -4.50
C GLY A 110 -32.08 2.32 -3.45
N VAL A 111 -31.98 3.51 -2.85
CA VAL A 111 -31.05 3.80 -1.74
C VAL A 111 -31.75 3.52 -0.42
N ASP A 112 -31.16 2.70 0.40
CA ASP A 112 -31.67 2.22 1.70
C ASP A 112 -30.85 2.71 2.91
N ARG A 113 -29.82 3.53 2.66
CA ARG A 113 -28.89 4.02 3.69
C ARG A 113 -28.42 5.43 3.38
N TYR A 114 -28.31 6.24 4.42
CA TYR A 114 -27.73 7.58 4.39
C TYR A 114 -26.86 7.83 5.62
N VAL A 115 -25.80 8.62 5.49
CA VAL A 115 -24.98 9.07 6.63
C VAL A 115 -25.18 10.58 6.79
N ASP A 116 -25.85 10.96 7.86
CA ASP A 116 -26.00 12.36 8.25
C ASP A 116 -24.74 12.84 8.94
N THR A 117 -23.97 13.70 8.30
CA THR A 117 -22.71 14.29 8.81
C THR A 117 -22.90 15.66 9.44
N SER A 118 -24.15 16.08 9.64
CA SER A 118 -24.50 17.38 10.21
C SER A 118 -25.06 17.30 11.63
N ALA A 119 -24.99 16.14 12.27
CA ALA A 119 -25.43 15.95 13.64
C ALA A 119 -24.49 16.67 14.63
N GLN A 120 -25.05 17.14 15.75
CA GLN A 120 -24.25 17.70 16.85
C GLN A 120 -24.09 16.64 17.95
N ASP A 121 -22.89 16.50 18.45
CA ASP A 121 -22.58 15.57 19.52
C ASP A 121 -23.39 15.90 20.80
N GLY A 122 -23.85 14.84 21.47
CA GLY A 122 -24.63 14.97 22.69
C GLY A 122 -26.09 15.38 22.49
N THR A 123 -26.52 15.68 21.25
CA THR A 123 -27.89 16.03 20.94
C THR A 123 -28.66 14.79 20.49
N SER A 124 -29.87 14.62 21.03
CA SER A 124 -30.75 13.51 20.66
C SER A 124 -31.52 13.85 19.38
N TYR A 125 -31.46 12.95 18.41
CA TYR A 125 -32.16 13.10 17.13
C TYR A 125 -33.10 11.94 16.85
N TYR A 126 -34.18 12.25 16.09
CA TYR A 126 -35.16 11.33 15.56
C TYR A 126 -35.22 11.51 14.06
N TYR A 127 -35.37 10.43 13.31
CA TYR A 127 -35.43 10.46 11.86
C TYR A 127 -36.73 9.87 11.34
N ARG A 128 -37.20 10.38 10.23
CA ARG A 128 -38.26 9.82 9.41
C ARG A 128 -37.79 9.76 7.96
N ILE A 129 -38.27 8.78 7.23
CA ILE A 129 -38.01 8.65 5.81
C ILE A 129 -39.31 8.95 5.09
N ARG A 130 -39.25 9.85 4.15
CA ARG A 130 -40.38 10.24 3.28
C ARG A 130 -40.18 9.64 1.92
N ALA A 131 -41.08 8.75 1.48
CA ALA A 131 -41.10 8.25 0.11
C ALA A 131 -41.81 9.27 -0.79
N LEU A 132 -41.18 9.60 -1.90
CA LEU A 132 -41.71 10.57 -2.89
C LEU A 132 -42.21 9.86 -4.13
N ALA A 133 -43.41 10.30 -4.64
CA ALA A 133 -43.96 9.82 -5.87
C ALA A 133 -44.62 11.01 -6.60
N GLY A 134 -43.86 11.75 -7.41
CA GLY A 134 -44.29 12.99 -8.02
C GLY A 134 -44.63 14.06 -6.97
N GLU A 135 -45.92 14.50 -6.92
CA GLU A 135 -46.40 15.46 -5.91
C GLU A 135 -46.88 14.79 -4.62
N PHE A 136 -46.97 13.47 -4.59
CA PHE A 136 -47.42 12.70 -3.42
C PHE A 136 -46.25 12.20 -2.60
N PHE A 137 -46.45 12.15 -1.30
CA PHE A 137 -45.46 11.62 -0.38
C PHE A 137 -46.11 10.91 0.80
N ILE A 138 -45.34 10.06 1.46
CA ILE A 138 -45.74 9.41 2.71
C ILE A 138 -44.50 9.27 3.63
N ASP A 139 -44.71 9.55 4.91
CA ASP A 139 -43.65 9.47 5.91
C ASP A 139 -43.70 8.12 6.63
N SER A 140 -42.52 7.62 7.00
CA SER A 140 -42.39 6.48 7.90
C SER A 140 -42.73 6.88 9.35
N SER A 141 -42.90 5.88 10.20
CA SER A 141 -42.91 6.12 11.65
C SER A 141 -41.52 6.64 12.09
N PRO A 142 -41.44 7.44 13.18
CA PRO A 142 -40.17 7.97 13.66
C PRO A 142 -39.25 6.86 14.15
N SER A 143 -37.95 7.08 14.03
CA SER A 143 -36.91 6.20 14.58
C SER A 143 -36.90 6.26 16.11
N LYS A 144 -36.11 5.38 16.71
CA LYS A 144 -35.66 5.55 18.10
C LYS A 144 -34.72 6.75 18.20
N ALA A 145 -34.58 7.28 19.41
CA ALA A 145 -33.61 8.35 19.68
C ALA A 145 -32.18 7.85 19.44
N VAL A 146 -31.38 8.67 18.77
CA VAL A 146 -29.94 8.42 18.55
C VAL A 146 -29.16 9.68 18.95
N ILE A 147 -27.99 9.50 19.51
CA ILE A 147 -27.08 10.58 19.91
C ILE A 147 -25.74 10.31 19.23
N SER A 148 -25.21 11.31 18.54
CA SER A 148 -23.83 11.26 18.02
C SER A 148 -22.83 11.49 19.16
N SER A 149 -21.75 10.73 19.13
CA SER A 149 -20.68 10.81 20.13
C SER A 149 -19.31 10.53 19.55
N GLN A 150 -18.30 11.29 19.99
CA GLN A 150 -16.93 11.05 19.60
C GLN A 150 -16.42 9.72 20.14
N GLN A 151 -15.87 8.89 19.27
CA GLN A 151 -15.31 7.59 19.64
C GLN A 151 -13.83 7.53 19.28
N TRP A 152 -12.97 7.93 20.21
CA TRP A 152 -11.51 7.98 20.06
C TRP A 152 -10.84 6.62 19.86
N TYR A 153 -11.52 5.52 20.18
CA TYR A 153 -10.93 4.19 20.16
C TYR A 153 -11.88 3.16 19.56
N ASN A 154 -11.37 2.46 18.56
CA ASN A 154 -12.10 1.36 17.96
C ASN A 154 -11.96 0.08 18.80
N VAL A 155 -12.97 -0.20 19.62
CA VAL A 155 -13.00 -1.37 20.51
C VAL A 155 -12.95 -2.70 19.71
N GLU A 156 -13.50 -2.74 18.50
CA GLU A 156 -13.48 -3.94 17.65
C GLU A 156 -12.07 -4.27 17.15
N ARG A 157 -11.18 -3.26 17.10
CA ARG A 157 -9.76 -3.41 16.75
C ARG A 157 -8.82 -3.55 17.94
N SER A 158 -9.36 -3.75 19.15
CA SER A 158 -8.55 -3.97 20.37
C SER A 158 -7.57 -5.15 20.23
N ASN A 159 -7.93 -6.15 19.43
CA ASN A 159 -7.08 -7.28 19.11
C ASN A 159 -5.73 -6.85 18.50
N LEU A 160 -5.76 -5.89 17.57
CA LEU A 160 -4.54 -5.35 16.94
C LEU A 160 -3.66 -4.65 17.96
N LEU A 161 -4.25 -3.90 18.90
CA LEU A 161 -3.50 -3.23 19.96
C LEU A 161 -2.80 -4.24 20.86
N VAL A 162 -3.48 -5.32 21.25
CA VAL A 162 -2.91 -6.40 22.06
C VAL A 162 -1.75 -7.07 21.31
N ILE A 163 -1.93 -7.42 20.04
CA ILE A 163 -0.88 -8.03 19.21
C ILE A 163 0.32 -7.08 19.06
N ALA A 164 0.05 -5.80 18.78
CA ALA A 164 1.10 -4.78 18.66
C ALA A 164 1.85 -4.57 19.99
N ALA A 165 1.15 -4.59 21.12
CA ALA A 165 1.77 -4.48 22.44
C ALA A 165 2.68 -5.68 22.75
N ILE A 166 2.25 -6.91 22.42
CA ILE A 166 3.04 -8.13 22.60
C ILE A 166 4.31 -8.07 21.73
N LEU A 167 4.18 -7.72 20.43
CA LEU A 167 5.32 -7.59 19.53
C LEU A 167 6.30 -6.52 20.00
N SER A 168 5.79 -5.35 20.41
CA SER A 168 6.60 -4.26 20.94
C SER A 168 7.34 -4.68 22.21
N PHE A 169 6.69 -5.43 23.09
CA PHE A 169 7.30 -5.98 24.28
C PHE A 169 8.49 -6.89 23.94
N PHE A 170 8.35 -7.83 23.01
CA PHE A 170 9.43 -8.70 22.59
C PHE A 170 10.59 -7.92 21.98
N ILE A 171 10.30 -6.95 21.09
CA ILE A 171 11.32 -6.12 20.49
C ILE A 171 12.10 -5.34 21.55
N ILE A 172 11.42 -4.65 22.46
CA ILE A 172 12.06 -3.88 23.54
C ILE A 172 12.83 -4.79 24.47
N PHE A 173 12.28 -5.96 24.83
CA PHE A 173 12.95 -6.95 25.67
C PHE A 173 14.27 -7.42 25.07
N TYR A 174 14.29 -7.80 23.77
CA TYR A 174 15.51 -8.25 23.10
C TYR A 174 16.51 -7.12 22.87
N ILE A 175 16.06 -5.89 22.59
CA ILE A 175 16.94 -4.71 22.50
C ILE A 175 17.62 -4.45 23.85
N THR A 176 16.87 -4.47 24.95
CA THR A 176 17.45 -4.26 26.28
C THR A 176 18.41 -5.37 26.68
N ARG A 177 18.10 -6.61 26.28
CA ARG A 177 19.00 -7.75 26.49
C ARG A 177 20.29 -7.64 25.68
N ALA A 178 20.21 -7.19 24.42
CA ALA A 178 21.36 -6.93 23.55
C ALA A 178 22.24 -5.80 24.11
N LYS A 179 21.65 -4.69 24.58
CA LYS A 179 22.36 -3.58 25.21
C LYS A 179 23.12 -3.98 26.47
N LYS A 180 22.65 -5.01 27.20
CA LYS A 180 23.34 -5.59 28.37
C LYS A 180 24.45 -6.53 28.00
N GLY A 181 24.90 -6.58 26.73
CA GLY A 181 26.03 -7.38 26.27
C GLY A 181 25.76 -8.88 26.14
N LYS A 182 24.53 -9.35 26.26
CA LYS A 182 24.21 -10.76 26.05
C LYS A 182 24.33 -11.10 24.57
N LYS A 183 25.12 -12.11 24.23
CA LYS A 183 25.26 -12.59 22.84
C LYS A 183 23.95 -13.13 22.35
N LEU A 184 23.42 -12.54 21.27
CA LEU A 184 22.27 -13.04 20.56
C LEU A 184 22.76 -13.90 19.40
N PHE A 185 22.26 -15.12 19.29
CA PHE A 185 22.57 -15.99 18.17
C PHE A 185 21.81 -15.53 16.93
N ILE A 186 22.56 -15.22 15.89
CA ILE A 186 22.04 -14.97 14.53
C ILE A 186 22.64 -16.03 13.63
N ARG A 187 21.79 -16.64 12.79
CA ARG A 187 22.25 -17.62 11.82
C ARG A 187 23.20 -16.95 10.83
N ARG A 188 24.29 -17.60 10.47
CA ARG A 188 25.15 -17.17 9.37
C ARG A 188 24.39 -17.16 8.06
N ILE A 189 24.61 -16.15 7.25
CA ILE A 189 23.95 -15.93 5.96
C ILE A 189 24.99 -16.20 4.89
N ALA A 190 24.71 -17.13 3.98
CA ALA A 190 25.64 -17.53 2.92
C ALA A 190 26.10 -16.35 2.05
N GLY A 191 25.22 -15.39 1.75
CA GLY A 191 25.59 -14.19 1.00
C GLY A 191 26.63 -13.30 1.69
N LEU A 192 26.84 -13.42 3.00
CA LEU A 192 27.91 -12.68 3.71
C LEU A 192 29.28 -13.35 3.59
N GLU A 193 29.31 -14.68 3.47
CA GLU A 193 30.56 -15.41 3.20
C GLU A 193 31.06 -15.08 1.78
N ALA A 194 30.17 -14.86 0.84
CA ALA A 194 30.47 -14.41 -0.51
C ALA A 194 31.12 -13.01 -0.58
N VAL A 195 30.92 -12.17 0.42
CA VAL A 195 31.54 -10.83 0.47
C VAL A 195 33.07 -10.96 0.55
N ASP A 196 33.58 -11.81 1.43
CA ASP A 196 35.02 -12.01 1.59
C ASP A 196 35.64 -12.65 0.33
N GLU A 197 34.95 -13.61 -0.30
CA GLU A 197 35.34 -14.23 -1.56
C GLU A 197 35.40 -13.19 -2.70
N ALA A 198 34.36 -12.37 -2.84
CA ALA A 198 34.26 -11.34 -3.88
C ALA A 198 35.35 -10.27 -3.74
N VAL A 199 35.62 -9.84 -2.51
CA VAL A 199 36.72 -8.89 -2.23
C VAL A 199 38.08 -9.51 -2.52
N GLY A 200 38.30 -10.75 -2.06
CA GLY A 200 39.57 -11.49 -2.34
C GLY A 200 39.85 -11.60 -3.82
N ARG A 201 38.85 -12.04 -4.60
CA ARG A 201 38.98 -12.16 -6.05
C ARG A 201 39.22 -10.82 -6.76
N ALA A 202 38.50 -9.75 -6.32
CA ALA A 202 38.74 -8.41 -6.86
C ALA A 202 40.17 -7.93 -6.61
N THR A 203 40.70 -8.21 -5.42
CA THR A 203 42.08 -7.89 -5.05
C THR A 203 43.11 -8.66 -5.91
N GLU A 204 42.95 -9.98 -6.04
CA GLU A 204 43.82 -10.82 -6.87
C GLU A 204 43.82 -10.40 -8.34
N MET A 205 42.67 -9.98 -8.86
CA MET A 205 42.51 -9.51 -10.26
C MET A 205 42.97 -8.06 -10.46
N GLY A 206 43.22 -7.29 -9.40
CA GLY A 206 43.52 -5.85 -9.48
C GLY A 206 42.36 -5.02 -10.05
N LYS A 207 41.10 -5.49 -9.95
CA LYS A 207 39.92 -4.85 -10.47
C LYS A 207 39.09 -4.17 -9.39
N SER A 208 38.21 -3.25 -9.81
CA SER A 208 37.31 -2.55 -8.89
C SER A 208 36.14 -3.42 -8.44
N ILE A 209 35.55 -3.00 -7.32
CA ILE A 209 34.28 -3.49 -6.81
C ILE A 209 33.24 -2.40 -7.02
N LEU A 210 32.13 -2.75 -7.63
CA LEU A 210 30.96 -1.89 -7.78
C LEU A 210 29.98 -2.14 -6.64
N TYR A 211 29.50 -1.08 -5.98
CA TYR A 211 28.45 -1.16 -4.98
C TYR A 211 27.29 -0.23 -5.31
N VAL A 212 26.08 -0.75 -5.44
CA VAL A 212 24.85 -0.01 -5.76
C VAL A 212 23.89 -0.12 -4.58
N PRO A 213 23.63 0.99 -3.84
CA PRO A 213 22.75 0.97 -2.65
C PRO A 213 21.26 1.05 -2.98
N GLY A 214 20.88 0.78 -4.23
CA GLY A 214 19.51 1.00 -4.74
C GLY A 214 19.29 2.42 -5.24
N ILE A 215 18.04 2.73 -5.59
CA ILE A 215 17.65 4.04 -6.16
C ILE A 215 16.73 4.86 -5.25
N GLN A 216 16.31 4.30 -4.12
CA GLN A 216 15.45 4.99 -3.13
C GLN A 216 16.25 5.89 -2.19
N ASP A 217 15.54 6.74 -1.44
CA ASP A 217 16.13 7.66 -0.47
C ASP A 217 16.27 6.99 0.92
N LEU A 218 16.75 7.74 1.92
CA LEU A 218 16.99 7.26 3.30
C LEU A 218 15.72 6.97 4.10
N ASP A 219 14.56 7.32 3.60
CA ASP A 219 13.26 6.95 4.16
C ASP A 219 12.92 5.45 3.93
N ASP A 220 13.56 4.81 2.94
CA ASP A 220 13.47 3.36 2.74
C ASP A 220 14.45 2.60 3.64
N VAL A 221 13.89 1.68 4.44
CA VAL A 221 14.66 0.84 5.38
C VAL A 221 15.68 -0.05 4.64
N GLN A 222 15.41 -0.47 3.41
CA GLN A 222 16.34 -1.28 2.61
C GLN A 222 17.56 -0.46 2.20
N THR A 223 17.39 0.82 1.85
CA THR A 223 18.49 1.74 1.54
C THR A 223 19.38 1.92 2.77
N VAL A 224 18.80 2.11 3.96
CA VAL A 224 19.55 2.21 5.21
C VAL A 224 20.33 0.92 5.51
N ALA A 225 19.72 -0.25 5.30
CA ALA A 225 20.38 -1.54 5.45
C ALA A 225 21.55 -1.69 4.46
N GLY A 226 21.36 -1.28 3.20
CA GLY A 226 22.39 -1.26 2.17
C GLY A 226 23.59 -0.38 2.57
N ILE A 227 23.35 0.85 3.05
CA ILE A 227 24.43 1.75 3.52
C ILE A 227 25.19 1.14 4.71
N THR A 228 24.49 0.46 5.61
CA THR A 228 25.12 -0.22 6.75
C THR A 228 26.04 -1.36 6.31
N ILE A 229 25.61 -2.14 5.32
CA ILE A 229 26.43 -3.20 4.72
C ILE A 229 27.62 -2.59 3.95
N LEU A 230 27.40 -1.49 3.21
CA LEU A 230 28.47 -0.73 2.55
C LEU A 230 29.58 -0.33 3.52
N GLY A 231 29.23 0.14 4.71
CA GLY A 231 30.22 0.49 5.73
C GLY A 231 31.13 -0.69 6.13
N SER A 232 30.54 -1.88 6.32
CA SER A 232 31.32 -3.08 6.63
C SER A 232 32.19 -3.55 5.46
N LEU A 233 31.61 -3.53 4.26
CA LEU A 233 32.32 -3.86 3.02
C LEU A 233 33.49 -2.91 2.77
N ALA A 234 33.25 -1.59 2.87
CA ALA A 234 34.28 -0.56 2.71
C ALA A 234 35.44 -0.75 3.70
N LYS A 235 35.16 -1.15 4.93
CA LYS A 235 36.18 -1.47 5.92
C LYS A 235 37.07 -2.67 5.51
N THR A 236 36.45 -3.69 4.90
CA THR A 236 37.19 -4.86 4.37
C THR A 236 38.01 -4.46 3.15
N ILE A 237 37.41 -3.73 2.21
CA ILE A 237 38.07 -3.25 0.98
C ILE A 237 39.30 -2.37 1.29
N ALA A 238 39.18 -1.47 2.28
CA ALA A 238 40.26 -0.60 2.71
C ALA A 238 41.49 -1.37 3.17
N LYS A 239 41.32 -2.55 3.78
CA LYS A 239 42.44 -3.41 4.23
C LYS A 239 43.16 -4.07 3.06
N TYR A 240 42.47 -4.38 1.99
CA TYR A 240 43.02 -5.07 0.81
C TYR A 240 43.47 -4.11 -0.29
N ASP A 241 43.36 -2.81 -0.08
CA ASP A 241 43.73 -1.76 -1.06
C ASP A 241 43.04 -1.89 -2.42
N THR A 242 41.80 -2.41 -2.41
CA THR A 242 41.01 -2.63 -3.62
C THR A 242 40.20 -1.38 -3.95
N LYS A 243 40.01 -1.09 -5.23
CA LYS A 243 39.20 0.08 -5.69
C LYS A 243 37.72 -0.18 -5.47
N LEU A 244 37.03 0.75 -4.79
CA LEU A 244 35.59 0.74 -4.59
C LEU A 244 34.96 1.85 -5.43
N ASP A 245 33.85 1.53 -6.08
CA ASP A 245 33.02 2.46 -6.85
C ASP A 245 31.56 2.41 -6.36
N VAL A 246 31.06 3.53 -5.83
CA VAL A 246 29.72 3.63 -5.23
C VAL A 246 28.93 4.74 -5.90
N PRO A 247 28.24 4.45 -6.98
CA PRO A 247 27.34 5.39 -7.62
C PRO A 247 26.02 5.50 -6.87
N VAL A 248 25.54 6.72 -6.69
CA VAL A 248 24.33 7.00 -5.93
C VAL A 248 23.39 7.87 -6.76
N SER A 249 22.09 7.61 -6.66
CA SER A 249 21.06 8.37 -7.37
C SER A 249 20.52 9.55 -6.58
N ARG A 250 20.47 9.45 -5.24
CA ARG A 250 19.85 10.44 -4.34
C ARG A 250 20.88 11.23 -3.54
N SER A 251 20.69 12.54 -3.41
CA SER A 251 21.63 13.41 -2.71
C SER A 251 21.78 13.11 -1.21
N MET A 252 20.68 12.73 -0.54
CA MET A 252 20.74 12.35 0.88
C MET A 252 21.52 11.06 1.07
N VAL A 253 21.30 10.08 0.21
CA VAL A 253 22.04 8.81 0.20
C VAL A 253 23.52 9.05 -0.11
N LEU A 254 23.84 9.99 -1.02
CA LEU A 254 25.22 10.39 -1.32
C LEU A 254 25.96 10.88 -0.05
N ALA A 255 25.33 11.78 0.71
CA ALA A 255 25.93 12.31 1.93
C ALA A 255 26.16 11.21 2.99
N ALA A 256 25.15 10.36 3.21
CA ALA A 256 25.24 9.25 4.16
C ALA A 256 26.27 8.19 3.73
N ALA A 257 26.30 7.83 2.46
CA ALA A 257 27.25 6.83 1.94
C ALA A 257 28.69 7.35 2.00
N ARG A 258 28.95 8.64 1.65
CA ARG A 258 30.26 9.27 1.78
C ARG A 258 30.77 9.23 3.21
N GLU A 259 29.95 9.67 4.16
CA GLU A 259 30.34 9.66 5.57
C GLU A 259 30.59 8.23 6.06
N THR A 260 29.74 7.28 5.71
CA THR A 260 29.89 5.87 6.09
C THR A 260 31.17 5.26 5.53
N VAL A 261 31.48 5.47 4.26
CA VAL A 261 32.72 4.98 3.63
C VAL A 261 33.94 5.64 4.28
N LYS A 262 33.94 6.97 4.44
CA LYS A 262 35.03 7.70 5.11
C LYS A 262 35.30 7.18 6.50
N GLN A 263 34.29 7.00 7.35
CA GLN A 263 34.41 6.43 8.68
C GLN A 263 34.95 4.99 8.65
N SER A 264 34.57 4.22 7.64
CA SER A 264 35.03 2.84 7.47
C SER A 264 36.52 2.78 7.13
N TYR A 265 37.03 3.64 6.24
CA TYR A 265 38.44 3.75 5.89
C TYR A 265 39.25 4.24 7.09
N LEU A 266 38.76 5.25 7.82
CA LEU A 266 39.40 5.72 9.08
C LEU A 266 39.47 4.58 10.11
N SER A 267 38.40 3.84 10.32
CA SER A 267 38.36 2.71 11.28
C SER A 267 39.22 1.52 10.86
N ALA A 268 39.51 1.37 9.57
CA ALA A 268 40.42 0.38 9.01
C ALA A 268 41.91 0.80 9.14
N GLY A 269 42.20 2.04 9.56
CA GLY A 269 43.55 2.59 9.65
C GLY A 269 44.16 3.01 8.31
N ARG A 270 43.32 3.22 7.29
CA ARG A 270 43.69 3.57 5.90
C ARG A 270 43.04 4.87 5.42
N PRO A 271 43.18 5.99 6.12
CA PRO A 271 42.66 7.28 5.68
C PRO A 271 43.28 7.76 4.38
N ASP A 272 44.49 7.33 4.09
CA ASP A 272 45.24 7.62 2.86
C ASP A 272 44.62 7.05 1.60
N ALA A 273 43.91 5.93 1.70
CA ALA A 273 43.25 5.27 0.59
C ALA A 273 41.81 5.81 0.29
N TYR A 274 41.29 6.70 1.12
CA TYR A 274 40.01 7.34 0.91
C TYR A 274 40.10 8.48 -0.10
N SER A 275 39.20 8.50 -1.07
CA SER A 275 38.94 9.64 -1.98
C SER A 275 37.45 9.94 -2.04
N ASP A 276 37.10 11.20 -2.16
CA ASP A 276 35.69 11.62 -2.33
C ASP A 276 35.05 11.10 -3.61
N ASP A 277 35.88 10.69 -4.61
CA ASP A 277 35.41 10.13 -5.87
C ASP A 277 34.87 8.70 -5.74
N ILE A 278 35.18 8.00 -4.64
CA ILE A 278 34.68 6.65 -4.37
C ILE A 278 33.14 6.65 -4.37
N VAL A 279 32.54 7.68 -3.78
CA VAL A 279 31.08 7.82 -3.70
C VAL A 279 30.68 9.04 -4.50
N HIS A 280 30.01 8.84 -5.60
CA HIS A 280 29.64 9.93 -6.51
C HIS A 280 28.17 9.85 -6.94
N SER A 281 27.62 11.03 -7.24
CA SER A 281 26.25 11.15 -7.75
C SER A 281 26.23 10.95 -9.27
N VAL A 282 25.19 10.28 -9.74
CA VAL A 282 24.96 10.08 -11.18
C VAL A 282 23.76 10.90 -11.63
N THR A 283 22.55 10.40 -11.45
CA THR A 283 21.29 11.08 -11.75
C THR A 283 20.18 10.48 -10.90
N ALA A 284 19.14 11.27 -10.63
CA ALA A 284 17.97 10.81 -9.92
C ALA A 284 16.93 10.12 -10.83
N GLU A 285 17.11 10.21 -12.16
CA GLU A 285 16.25 9.56 -13.12
C GLU A 285 16.66 8.08 -13.25
N GLN A 286 15.71 7.17 -13.11
CA GLN A 286 15.92 5.72 -12.99
C GLN A 286 16.66 5.12 -14.19
N PHE A 287 16.17 5.35 -15.40
CA PHE A 287 16.75 4.74 -16.60
C PHE A 287 18.08 5.39 -17.01
N GLY A 288 18.23 6.70 -16.77
CA GLY A 288 19.50 7.40 -16.95
C GLY A 288 20.57 6.87 -16.01
N TYR A 289 20.20 6.59 -14.75
CA TYR A 289 21.08 5.95 -13.77
C TYR A 289 21.54 4.57 -14.24
N VAL A 290 20.60 3.73 -14.69
CA VAL A 290 20.91 2.38 -15.19
C VAL A 290 21.79 2.43 -16.42
N ALA A 291 21.45 3.24 -17.42
CA ALA A 291 22.22 3.35 -18.65
C ALA A 291 23.67 3.80 -18.39
N PHE A 292 23.87 4.74 -17.46
CA PHE A 292 25.21 5.16 -17.04
C PHE A 292 25.99 4.01 -16.38
N ARG A 293 25.32 3.25 -15.48
CA ARG A 293 25.92 2.10 -14.80
C ARG A 293 26.30 0.99 -15.75
N ASP A 294 25.38 0.63 -16.62
CA ASP A 294 25.56 -0.40 -17.61
C ASP A 294 26.78 -0.11 -18.51
N GLY A 295 26.84 1.10 -19.04
CA GLY A 295 28.00 1.55 -19.82
C GLY A 295 29.31 1.56 -19.02
N THR A 296 29.25 1.86 -17.71
CA THR A 296 30.43 1.84 -16.84
C THR A 296 30.87 0.40 -16.53
N MET A 297 29.93 -0.50 -16.26
CA MET A 297 30.20 -1.92 -16.00
C MET A 297 30.86 -2.59 -17.22
N VAL A 298 30.34 -2.35 -18.40
CA VAL A 298 30.92 -2.91 -19.66
C VAL A 298 32.34 -2.39 -19.92
N ARG A 299 32.61 -1.10 -19.65
CA ARG A 299 33.95 -0.49 -19.84
C ARG A 299 34.95 -0.93 -18.78
N ASN A 300 34.58 -0.83 -17.49
CA ASN A 300 35.51 -1.02 -16.37
C ASN A 300 35.63 -2.48 -15.95
N LYS A 301 34.64 -3.31 -16.28
CA LYS A 301 34.58 -4.75 -15.94
C LYS A 301 34.96 -5.03 -14.48
N PRO A 302 34.17 -4.53 -13.52
CA PRO A 302 34.45 -4.79 -12.09
C PRO A 302 34.49 -6.30 -11.83
N ALA A 303 35.33 -6.72 -10.89
CA ALA A 303 35.41 -8.14 -10.52
C ALA A 303 34.22 -8.60 -9.69
N ALA A 304 33.64 -7.69 -8.93
CA ALA A 304 32.46 -7.97 -8.11
C ALA A 304 31.46 -6.81 -8.17
N CYS A 305 30.19 -7.14 -8.15
CA CYS A 305 29.06 -6.21 -8.10
C CYS A 305 28.15 -6.53 -6.91
N PHE A 306 27.88 -5.52 -6.10
CA PHE A 306 26.97 -5.60 -4.96
C PHE A 306 25.73 -4.73 -5.23
N TYR A 307 24.55 -5.33 -5.24
CA TYR A 307 23.25 -4.65 -5.43
C TYR A 307 22.44 -4.83 -4.16
N LEU A 308 22.60 -3.94 -3.18
CA LEU A 308 22.04 -4.11 -1.84
C LEU A 308 21.18 -2.90 -1.44
N GLY A 309 19.85 -3.06 -1.50
CA GLY A 309 18.92 -1.98 -1.22
C GLY A 309 17.56 -2.16 -1.89
N SER A 310 16.89 -1.04 -2.19
CA SER A 310 15.62 -1.03 -2.88
C SER A 310 15.80 -0.82 -4.38
N PHE A 311 15.26 -1.73 -5.16
CA PHE A 311 15.34 -1.77 -6.63
C PHE A 311 13.96 -1.93 -7.24
N PHE A 312 13.84 -1.53 -8.53
CA PHE A 312 12.67 -1.74 -9.37
C PHE A 312 13.09 -2.35 -10.72
N ALA A 313 12.60 -1.84 -11.83
CA ALA A 313 12.89 -2.41 -13.17
C ALA A 313 14.39 -2.45 -13.54
N GLU A 314 15.21 -1.61 -12.91
CA GLU A 314 16.66 -1.58 -13.13
C GLU A 314 17.39 -2.84 -12.65
N SER A 315 16.80 -3.59 -11.72
CA SER A 315 17.43 -4.80 -11.15
C SER A 315 17.80 -5.83 -12.22
N LEU A 316 16.91 -6.07 -13.19
CA LEU A 316 17.14 -7.02 -14.27
C LEU A 316 18.33 -6.59 -15.15
N ILE A 317 18.36 -5.33 -15.56
CA ILE A 317 19.39 -4.81 -16.48
C ILE A 317 20.76 -4.87 -15.80
N LEU A 318 20.86 -4.41 -14.56
CA LEU A 318 22.11 -4.44 -13.78
C LEU A 318 22.63 -5.86 -13.56
N ALA A 319 21.74 -6.79 -13.19
CA ALA A 319 22.11 -8.17 -12.93
C ALA A 319 22.53 -8.91 -14.21
N GLU A 320 21.85 -8.67 -15.35
CA GLU A 320 22.19 -9.24 -16.62
C GLU A 320 23.54 -8.71 -17.15
N THR A 321 23.76 -7.40 -17.04
CA THR A 321 25.06 -6.82 -17.41
C THR A 321 26.20 -7.36 -16.54
N GLY A 322 25.99 -7.46 -15.23
CA GLY A 322 26.99 -8.04 -14.33
C GLY A 322 27.32 -9.49 -14.67
N ASN A 323 26.33 -10.28 -15.04
CA ASN A 323 26.54 -11.66 -15.51
C ASN A 323 27.30 -11.69 -16.84
N SER A 324 26.96 -10.82 -17.81
CA SER A 324 27.59 -10.77 -19.12
C SER A 324 29.09 -10.42 -19.06
N ILE A 325 29.51 -9.60 -18.10
CA ILE A 325 30.93 -9.24 -17.89
C ILE A 325 31.71 -10.23 -17.01
N GLY A 326 31.02 -11.25 -16.47
CA GLY A 326 31.60 -12.30 -15.62
C GLY A 326 32.02 -11.80 -14.24
N ALA A 327 31.33 -10.80 -13.68
CA ALA A 327 31.54 -10.33 -12.32
C ALA A 327 30.87 -11.27 -11.30
N ILE A 328 31.46 -11.43 -10.12
CA ILE A 328 30.73 -12.05 -8.98
C ILE A 328 29.66 -11.08 -8.54
N GLN A 329 28.42 -11.56 -8.47
CA GLN A 329 27.27 -10.74 -8.13
C GLN A 329 26.64 -11.15 -6.79
N VAL A 330 26.53 -10.18 -5.87
CA VAL A 330 25.81 -10.34 -4.61
C VAL A 330 24.67 -9.34 -4.59
N ALA A 331 23.44 -9.82 -4.63
CA ALA A 331 22.27 -8.99 -4.58
C ALA A 331 21.48 -9.15 -3.27
N GLY A 332 20.74 -8.13 -2.88
CA GLY A 332 19.84 -8.20 -1.73
C GLY A 332 18.79 -7.13 -1.78
N THR A 333 17.53 -7.57 -1.77
CA THR A 333 16.35 -6.68 -1.74
C THR A 333 15.19 -7.34 -0.98
N ALA A 334 14.34 -6.53 -0.39
CA ALA A 334 13.08 -6.99 0.19
C ALA A 334 11.88 -6.75 -0.74
N GLN A 335 12.10 -6.27 -1.98
CA GLN A 335 11.04 -6.10 -2.98
C GLN A 335 10.70 -7.43 -3.65
N PRO A 336 9.52 -8.04 -3.37
CA PRO A 336 9.18 -9.36 -3.88
C PRO A 336 9.18 -9.44 -5.41
N ALA A 337 8.79 -8.35 -6.09
CA ALA A 337 8.73 -8.28 -7.54
C ALA A 337 10.12 -8.33 -8.22
N GLN A 338 11.19 -7.96 -7.50
CA GLN A 338 12.56 -7.90 -8.04
C GLN A 338 13.41 -9.13 -7.68
N LEU A 339 13.03 -9.85 -6.64
CA LEU A 339 13.75 -11.05 -6.19
C LEU A 339 13.98 -12.09 -7.30
N PRO A 340 12.99 -12.44 -8.16
CA PRO A 340 13.19 -13.44 -9.21
C PRO A 340 14.33 -13.07 -10.17
N PHE A 341 14.51 -11.78 -10.49
CA PHE A 341 15.56 -11.31 -11.39
C PHE A 341 16.95 -11.50 -10.79
N PHE A 342 17.11 -11.13 -9.51
CA PHE A 342 18.37 -11.33 -8.80
C PHE A 342 18.68 -12.80 -8.55
N VAL A 343 17.68 -13.61 -8.21
CA VAL A 343 17.87 -15.06 -8.02
C VAL A 343 18.29 -15.75 -9.32
N ALA A 344 17.80 -15.28 -10.46
CA ALA A 344 18.13 -15.87 -11.77
C ALA A 344 19.50 -15.47 -12.30
N ALA A 345 19.98 -14.25 -11.99
CA ALA A 345 21.16 -13.68 -12.63
C ALA A 345 22.36 -13.45 -11.70
N CYS A 346 22.19 -13.45 -10.38
CA CYS A 346 23.25 -13.22 -9.40
C CYS A 346 23.72 -14.52 -8.76
N ASP A 347 25.01 -14.58 -8.40
CA ASP A 347 25.61 -15.75 -7.75
C ASP A 347 25.09 -15.96 -6.32
N TYR A 348 24.84 -14.87 -5.60
CA TYR A 348 24.34 -14.87 -4.23
C TYR A 348 23.21 -13.86 -4.08
N THR A 349 22.12 -14.28 -3.43
CA THR A 349 20.96 -13.39 -3.21
C THR A 349 20.52 -13.41 -1.76
N LEU A 350 20.46 -12.24 -1.13
CA LEU A 350 19.87 -12.00 0.18
C LEU A 350 18.37 -11.74 0.00
N ILE A 351 17.53 -12.68 0.42
CA ILE A 351 16.10 -12.65 0.15
C ILE A 351 15.35 -11.97 1.28
N GLY A 352 14.70 -10.83 0.98
CA GLY A 352 13.78 -10.16 1.90
C GLY A 352 14.44 -9.79 3.23
N GLU A 353 14.08 -10.47 4.29
CA GLU A 353 14.62 -10.20 5.64
C GLU A 353 16.10 -10.53 5.81
N GLU A 354 16.68 -11.35 4.95
CA GLU A 354 18.13 -11.65 5.01
C GLU A 354 18.98 -10.41 4.77
N LEU A 355 18.49 -9.44 4.00
CA LEU A 355 19.13 -8.14 3.84
C LEU A 355 19.26 -7.40 5.19
N PHE A 356 18.19 -7.36 5.96
CA PHE A 356 18.18 -6.71 7.28
C PHE A 356 19.00 -7.51 8.31
N ALA A 357 18.95 -8.84 8.22
CA ALA A 357 19.74 -9.70 9.08
C ALA A 357 21.24 -9.55 8.78
N ALA A 358 21.64 -9.41 7.51
CA ALA A 358 22.99 -9.13 7.07
C ALA A 358 23.49 -7.78 7.61
N SER A 359 22.67 -6.73 7.48
CA SER A 359 22.95 -5.41 8.03
C SER A 359 23.16 -5.46 9.54
N ALA A 360 22.26 -6.11 10.28
CA ALA A 360 22.37 -6.24 11.74
C ALA A 360 23.59 -7.08 12.17
N TYR A 361 23.91 -8.14 11.44
CA TYR A 361 25.07 -8.99 11.71
C TYR A 361 26.40 -8.26 11.51
N LEU A 362 26.51 -7.48 10.44
CA LEU A 362 27.72 -6.74 10.10
C LEU A 362 27.93 -5.52 10.98
N SER A 363 26.88 -4.76 11.28
CA SER A 363 26.96 -3.58 12.14
C SER A 363 27.26 -3.94 13.59
N LYS A 364 26.84 -5.14 14.04
CA LYS A 364 26.89 -5.57 15.45
C LYS A 364 26.18 -4.60 16.40
N GLU A 365 25.31 -3.75 15.87
CA GLU A 365 24.59 -2.77 16.67
C GLU A 365 23.54 -3.46 17.55
N PRO A 366 23.54 -3.24 18.89
CA PRO A 366 22.61 -3.92 19.80
C PRO A 366 21.14 -3.66 19.50
N ARG A 367 20.82 -2.49 18.93
CA ARG A 367 19.43 -2.15 18.55
C ARG A 367 18.97 -2.99 17.37
N ALA A 368 19.78 -3.06 16.31
CA ALA A 368 19.47 -3.83 15.10
C ALA A 368 19.38 -5.34 15.42
N LEU A 369 20.35 -5.87 16.19
CA LEU A 369 20.33 -7.27 16.62
C LEU A 369 19.11 -7.61 17.49
N GLY A 370 18.75 -6.70 18.40
CA GLY A 370 17.62 -6.87 19.30
C GLY A 370 16.27 -6.82 18.57
N SER A 371 16.08 -5.88 17.64
CA SER A 371 14.88 -5.78 16.83
C SER A 371 14.65 -7.00 15.95
N LEU A 372 15.71 -7.50 15.31
CA LEU A 372 15.67 -8.72 14.50
C LEU A 372 15.23 -9.94 15.34
N LYS A 373 15.81 -10.12 16.54
CA LYS A 373 15.41 -11.20 17.45
C LYS A 373 13.99 -11.03 17.99
N GLY A 374 13.55 -9.80 18.21
CA GLY A 374 12.18 -9.50 18.58
C GLY A 374 11.19 -9.88 17.47
N ALA A 375 11.52 -9.59 16.21
CA ALA A 375 10.75 -10.01 15.04
C ALA A 375 10.69 -11.55 14.91
N ASP A 376 11.81 -12.26 15.13
CA ASP A 376 11.84 -13.72 15.15
C ASP A 376 10.91 -14.31 16.20
N ALA A 377 10.88 -13.73 17.42
CA ALA A 377 9.95 -14.16 18.47
C ALA A 377 8.48 -13.93 18.07
N GLY A 378 8.19 -12.82 17.40
CA GLY A 378 6.87 -12.55 16.85
C GLY A 378 6.45 -13.59 15.80
N LYS A 379 7.37 -13.98 14.89
CA LYS A 379 7.11 -15.04 13.89
C LYS A 379 6.82 -16.39 14.55
N VAL A 380 7.58 -16.77 15.57
CA VAL A 380 7.33 -18.00 16.33
C VAL A 380 5.96 -17.97 16.96
N LEU A 381 5.57 -16.84 17.59
CA LEU A 381 4.25 -16.68 18.18
C LEU A 381 3.13 -16.81 17.14
N ALA A 382 3.29 -16.15 15.98
CA ALA A 382 2.33 -16.25 14.88
C ALA A 382 2.23 -17.69 14.33
N SER A 383 3.36 -18.37 14.14
CA SER A 383 3.40 -19.77 13.67
C SER A 383 2.72 -20.71 14.66
N LEU A 384 2.92 -20.51 15.95
CA LEU A 384 2.24 -21.28 17.00
C LEU A 384 0.73 -21.01 16.97
N ALA A 385 0.31 -19.75 16.85
CA ALA A 385 -1.11 -19.40 16.78
C ALA A 385 -1.81 -20.03 15.57
N ILE A 386 -1.16 -20.01 14.40
CA ILE A 386 -1.67 -20.70 13.19
C ILE A 386 -1.73 -22.21 13.42
N GLY A 387 -0.67 -22.82 13.95
CA GLY A 387 -0.63 -24.26 14.22
C GLY A 387 -1.72 -24.70 15.20
N PHE A 388 -1.92 -23.98 16.29
CA PHE A 388 -3.01 -24.26 17.23
C PHE A 388 -4.39 -24.00 16.61
N GLY A 389 -4.56 -22.95 15.82
CA GLY A 389 -5.81 -22.67 15.10
C GLY A 389 -6.21 -23.83 14.19
N VAL A 390 -5.28 -24.29 13.35
CA VAL A 390 -5.50 -25.44 12.47
C VAL A 390 -5.80 -26.72 13.26
N LEU A 391 -5.05 -26.97 14.34
CA LEU A 391 -5.23 -28.15 15.18
C LEU A 391 -6.63 -28.16 15.81
N PHE A 392 -7.04 -27.06 16.46
CA PHE A 392 -8.34 -26.98 17.11
C PHE A 392 -9.50 -27.05 16.12
N GLU A 393 -9.37 -26.43 14.94
CA GLU A 393 -10.40 -26.52 13.91
C GLU A 393 -10.51 -27.95 13.35
N THR A 394 -9.39 -28.62 13.12
CA THR A 394 -9.39 -30.03 12.70
C THR A 394 -10.03 -30.92 13.75
N LEU A 395 -9.69 -30.74 15.03
CA LEU A 395 -10.30 -31.49 16.14
C LEU A 395 -11.79 -31.19 16.26
N ARG A 396 -12.22 -29.96 16.06
CA ARG A 396 -13.63 -29.58 16.04
C ARG A 396 -14.40 -30.37 14.99
N VAL A 397 -13.87 -30.43 13.76
CA VAL A 397 -14.50 -31.15 12.64
C VAL A 397 -14.54 -32.65 12.91
N LEU A 398 -13.46 -33.22 13.46
CA LEU A 398 -13.37 -34.68 13.71
C LEU A 398 -14.21 -35.16 14.92
N THR A 399 -14.28 -34.36 15.99
CA THR A 399 -14.91 -34.78 17.25
C THR A 399 -16.32 -34.21 17.45
N GLY A 400 -16.72 -33.22 16.71
CA GLY A 400 -18.00 -32.48 16.91
C GLY A 400 -18.12 -31.77 18.25
N SER A 401 -17.02 -31.61 19.00
CA SER A 401 -17.03 -31.10 20.37
C SER A 401 -17.28 -29.60 20.43
N GLN A 402 -18.29 -29.17 21.20
CA GLN A 402 -18.60 -27.76 21.43
C GLN A 402 -17.49 -27.00 22.15
N ALA A 403 -16.69 -27.69 22.98
CA ALA A 403 -15.55 -27.08 23.66
C ALA A 403 -14.47 -26.67 22.65
N MET A 404 -14.17 -27.50 21.66
CA MET A 404 -13.22 -27.20 20.59
C MET A 404 -13.73 -26.07 19.70
N ALA A 405 -15.04 -26.01 19.44
CA ALA A 405 -15.66 -24.91 18.70
C ALA A 405 -15.43 -23.54 19.38
N LYS A 406 -15.62 -23.45 20.70
CA LYS A 406 -15.39 -22.21 21.44
C LYS A 406 -13.93 -21.73 21.38
N VAL A 407 -12.97 -22.65 21.45
CA VAL A 407 -11.54 -22.32 21.36
C VAL A 407 -11.18 -21.87 19.96
N SER A 408 -11.65 -22.58 18.92
CA SER A 408 -11.45 -22.19 17.53
C SER A 408 -12.05 -20.82 17.24
N ASP A 409 -13.29 -20.59 17.65
CA ASP A 409 -13.97 -19.29 17.48
C ASP A 409 -13.24 -18.15 18.22
N PHE A 410 -12.66 -18.42 19.38
CA PHE A 410 -11.85 -17.42 20.10
C PHE A 410 -10.59 -17.08 19.33
N ILE A 411 -9.86 -18.08 18.81
CA ILE A 411 -8.64 -17.87 18.00
C ILE A 411 -9.00 -17.09 16.73
N ILE A 412 -10.05 -17.49 16.02
CA ILE A 412 -10.51 -16.80 14.81
C ILE A 412 -10.86 -15.35 15.11
N ARG A 413 -11.59 -15.07 16.20
CA ARG A 413 -11.93 -13.70 16.62
C ARG A 413 -10.70 -12.86 16.97
N LEU A 414 -9.67 -13.47 17.57
CA LEU A 414 -8.42 -12.77 17.93
C LEU A 414 -7.69 -12.24 16.70
N PHE A 415 -7.75 -12.97 15.56
CA PHE A 415 -7.09 -12.62 14.33
C PHE A 415 -8.04 -12.07 13.25
N SER A 416 -9.36 -12.12 13.45
CA SER A 416 -10.32 -11.56 12.48
C SER A 416 -10.35 -10.04 12.59
N LEU A 417 -10.09 -9.39 11.45
CA LEU A 417 -10.42 -7.98 11.26
C LEU A 417 -11.89 -7.92 10.81
N ARG A 418 -12.76 -7.42 11.68
CA ARG A 418 -14.09 -7.01 11.24
C ARG A 418 -13.95 -5.66 10.56
N PHE A 419 -14.17 -5.65 9.27
CA PHE A 419 -14.27 -4.44 8.45
C PHE A 419 -15.69 -3.91 8.49
#